data_3c48d979a389e3ecb3ed9a2c55c51970
#
_entry.id   3c48d979a389e3ecb3ed9a2c55c51970
#
_cell.length_a   1.000
_cell.length_b   1.000
_cell.length_c   1.000
_cell.angle_alpha   90.00
_cell.angle_beta   90.00
_cell.angle_gamma   90.00
#
_symmetry.space_group_name_H-M   'P 1'
#
loop_
_entity.id
_entity.type
_entity.pdbx_description
1 polymer ?
#
loop_
_entity_poly.entity_id
_entity_poly.type
_entity_poly.pdbx_seq_one_letter_code
_entity_poly.pdbx_strand_id
1 'polypeptide(L)'
;IERLEDALSLFRDGSELRRLNRAKVLHSPSGDMRRALTLALDIASRSGGLFDPSVQALWEAHVDWFAAAPNAGLPPEEVIAKARTAVDWRRIRIGHDSIRIGEDQRLSLNGLGQGYVTDRVADLLYLRGFKHVLVDLGEQRSIGPRRSGAPWLVARADAVPFALRGGALATS
;
A
#
# COMPACT_ATOMS: atom_id res chain seq x y z
N ILE A 1 9.11 6.96 10.25
CA ILE A 1 8.14 7.18 9.17
C ILE A 1 8.86 7.60 7.91
N GLU A 2 9.66 8.68 7.89
CA GLU A 2 10.36 9.20 6.70
C GLU A 2 11.05 8.12 5.85
N ARG A 3 11.83 7.21 6.49
CA ARG A 3 12.48 6.10 5.78
C ARG A 3 11.49 5.21 5.00
N LEU A 4 10.28 5.02 5.51
CA LEU A 4 9.22 4.25 4.83
C LEU A 4 8.62 5.05 3.68
N GLU A 5 8.49 6.35 3.83
CA GLU A 5 8.05 7.25 2.75
C GLU A 5 9.08 7.30 1.63
N ASP A 6 10.39 7.34 1.96
CA ASP A 6 11.47 7.26 0.97
C ASP A 6 11.43 5.95 0.17
N ALA A 7 10.94 4.87 0.76
CA ALA A 7 10.77 3.61 0.06
C ALA A 7 9.46 3.53 -0.74
N LEU A 8 8.32 3.88 -0.14
CA LEU A 8 7.00 3.44 -0.58
C LEU A 8 6.11 4.52 -1.20
N SER A 9 6.47 5.81 -1.06
CA SER A 9 5.60 6.91 -1.51
C SER A 9 5.58 7.04 -3.03
N LEU A 10 4.38 7.21 -3.61
CA LEU A 10 4.21 7.66 -5.00
C LEU A 10 4.43 9.18 -5.16
N PHE A 11 4.35 9.95 -4.08
CA PHE A 11 4.33 11.42 -4.12
C PHE A 11 5.68 12.04 -3.77
N ARG A 12 6.52 11.33 -3.02
CA ARG A 12 7.83 11.84 -2.59
C ARG A 12 8.85 11.67 -3.71
N ASP A 13 9.44 12.78 -4.14
CA ASP A 13 10.48 12.76 -5.16
C ASP A 13 11.68 11.92 -4.70
N GLY A 14 12.18 11.09 -5.62
CA GLY A 14 13.31 10.21 -5.35
C GLY A 14 13.00 8.95 -4.56
N SER A 15 11.76 8.70 -4.14
CA SER A 15 11.37 7.45 -3.48
C SER A 15 11.72 6.23 -4.33
N GLU A 16 11.93 5.08 -3.68
CA GLU A 16 12.26 3.84 -4.39
C GLU A 16 11.13 3.41 -5.32
N LEU A 17 9.87 3.55 -4.90
CA LEU A 17 8.71 3.22 -5.71
C LEU A 17 8.64 4.09 -6.97
N ARG A 18 8.87 5.41 -6.87
CA ARG A 18 8.91 6.29 -8.06
C ARG A 18 10.07 5.95 -8.98
N ARG A 19 11.25 5.67 -8.43
CA ARG A 19 12.42 5.24 -9.25
C ARG A 19 12.11 3.94 -9.98
N LEU A 20 11.50 2.95 -9.32
CA LEU A 20 11.08 1.70 -9.95
C LEU A 20 10.07 1.95 -11.07
N ASN A 21 9.04 2.76 -10.81
CA ASN A 21 8.02 3.09 -11.80
C ASN A 21 8.61 3.79 -13.04
N ARG A 22 9.64 4.61 -12.86
CA ARG A 22 10.30 5.33 -13.96
C ARG A 22 11.30 4.45 -14.72
N ALA A 23 12.17 3.76 -13.99
CA ALA A 23 13.29 3.03 -14.57
C ALA A 23 12.97 1.57 -14.89
N LYS A 24 11.83 1.05 -14.42
CA LYS A 24 11.39 -0.35 -14.56
C LYS A 24 12.27 -1.36 -13.84
N VAL A 25 13.41 -0.93 -13.39
CA VAL A 25 14.37 -1.70 -12.59
C VAL A 25 14.83 -0.83 -11.42
N LEU A 26 14.75 -1.39 -10.22
CA LEU A 26 15.31 -0.80 -9.01
C LEU A 26 16.48 -1.68 -8.54
N HIS A 27 17.69 -1.16 -8.62
CA HIS A 27 18.88 -1.82 -8.08
C HIS A 27 19.03 -1.54 -6.60
N SER A 28 19.54 -2.53 -5.87
CA SER A 28 19.78 -2.48 -4.41
C SER A 28 18.60 -1.89 -3.63
N PRO A 29 17.37 -2.46 -3.78
CA PRO A 29 16.20 -1.98 -3.06
C PRO A 29 16.39 -2.13 -1.55
N SER A 30 15.84 -1.17 -0.80
CA SER A 30 15.85 -1.24 0.66
C SER A 30 15.10 -2.48 1.18
N GLY A 31 15.43 -2.88 2.41
CA GLY A 31 14.70 -3.96 3.06
C GLY A 31 13.22 -3.65 3.25
N ASP A 32 12.84 -2.37 3.40
CA ASP A 32 11.44 -1.96 3.54
C ASP A 32 10.69 -2.10 2.20
N MET A 33 11.29 -1.67 1.10
CA MET A 33 10.71 -1.85 -0.24
C MET A 33 10.52 -3.34 -0.57
N ARG A 34 11.52 -4.17 -0.28
CA ARG A 34 11.41 -5.63 -0.50
C ARG A 34 10.28 -6.24 0.29
N ARG A 35 10.21 -5.96 1.60
CA ARG A 35 9.17 -6.53 2.47
C ARG A 35 7.77 -6.08 2.07
N ALA A 36 7.59 -4.78 1.81
CA ALA A 36 6.30 -4.25 1.41
C ALA A 36 5.83 -4.84 0.09
N LEU A 37 6.72 -4.94 -0.91
CA LEU A 37 6.36 -5.51 -2.21
C LEU A 37 6.13 -7.03 -2.13
N THR A 38 6.92 -7.76 -1.32
CA THR A 38 6.68 -9.19 -1.08
C THR A 38 5.30 -9.41 -0.46
N LEU A 39 4.92 -8.60 0.55
CA LEU A 39 3.60 -8.64 1.14
C LEU A 39 2.50 -8.32 0.13
N ALA A 40 2.70 -7.30 -0.72
CA ALA A 40 1.77 -6.95 -1.78
C ALA A 40 1.54 -8.11 -2.76
N LEU A 41 2.60 -8.83 -3.15
CA LEU A 41 2.50 -9.99 -4.04
C LEU A 41 1.83 -11.20 -3.35
N ASP A 42 2.06 -11.41 -2.06
CA ASP A 42 1.35 -12.44 -1.29
C ASP A 42 -0.14 -12.18 -1.24
N ILE A 43 -0.54 -10.93 -0.94
CA ILE A 43 -1.95 -10.52 -0.94
C ILE A 43 -2.56 -10.66 -2.34
N ALA A 44 -1.87 -10.22 -3.39
CA ALA A 44 -2.31 -10.37 -4.78
C ALA A 44 -2.56 -11.84 -5.14
N SER A 45 -1.64 -12.71 -4.78
CA SER A 45 -1.76 -14.15 -5.00
C SER A 45 -2.94 -14.76 -4.24
N ARG A 46 -3.07 -14.46 -2.95
CA ARG A 46 -4.13 -15.00 -2.08
C ARG A 46 -5.52 -14.48 -2.41
N SER A 47 -5.61 -13.26 -2.93
CA SER A 47 -6.87 -12.68 -3.39
C SER A 47 -7.24 -13.08 -4.82
N GLY A 48 -6.39 -13.86 -5.51
CA GLY A 48 -6.62 -14.18 -6.92
C GLY A 48 -6.54 -12.97 -7.85
N GLY A 49 -5.83 -11.90 -7.43
CA GLY A 49 -5.66 -10.66 -8.19
C GLY A 49 -6.75 -9.61 -7.94
N LEU A 50 -7.64 -9.80 -6.95
CA LEU A 50 -8.57 -8.74 -6.53
C LEU A 50 -7.82 -7.53 -5.95
N PHE A 51 -6.69 -7.76 -5.30
CA PHE A 51 -5.68 -6.75 -5.03
C PHE A 51 -4.53 -6.94 -6.01
N ASP A 52 -4.14 -5.91 -6.73
CA ASP A 52 -3.00 -5.94 -7.64
C ASP A 52 -2.17 -4.66 -7.49
N PRO A 53 -0.90 -4.74 -7.05
CA PRO A 53 -0.06 -3.56 -6.88
C PRO A 53 0.32 -2.88 -8.22
N SER A 54 0.08 -3.50 -9.38
CA SER A 54 0.34 -2.90 -10.69
C SER A 54 -0.84 -2.08 -11.26
N VAL A 55 -1.88 -1.85 -10.47
CA VAL A 55 -3.10 -1.13 -10.86
C VAL A 55 -2.85 0.35 -11.23
N GLN A 56 -1.68 0.89 -10.92
CA GLN A 56 -1.38 2.32 -11.07
C GLN A 56 -1.56 2.83 -12.51
N ALA A 57 -1.20 2.03 -13.51
CA ALA A 57 -1.39 2.39 -14.92
C ALA A 57 -2.88 2.59 -15.27
N LEU A 58 -3.75 1.76 -14.72
CA LEU A 58 -5.20 1.89 -14.89
C LEU A 58 -5.75 3.11 -14.16
N TRP A 59 -5.24 3.40 -12.97
CA TRP A 59 -5.58 4.61 -12.21
C TRP A 59 -5.18 5.88 -12.97
N GLU A 60 -3.95 5.93 -13.47
CA GLU A 60 -3.44 7.06 -14.26
C GLU A 60 -4.29 7.31 -15.50
N ALA A 61 -4.69 6.27 -16.22
CA ALA A 61 -5.57 6.40 -17.39
C ALA A 61 -6.91 7.09 -17.05
N HIS A 62 -7.49 6.82 -15.88
CA HIS A 62 -8.69 7.52 -15.42
C HIS A 62 -8.39 8.97 -15.05
N VAL A 63 -7.32 9.22 -14.30
CA VAL A 63 -6.93 10.57 -13.90
C VAL A 63 -6.66 11.45 -15.11
N ASP A 64 -5.88 10.96 -16.06
CA ASP A 64 -5.53 11.69 -17.28
C ASP A 64 -6.77 12.01 -18.11
N TRP A 65 -7.71 11.06 -18.22
CA TRP A 65 -8.98 11.28 -18.91
C TRP A 65 -9.81 12.40 -18.27
N PHE A 66 -10.04 12.33 -16.95
CA PHE A 66 -10.83 13.34 -16.26
C PHE A 66 -10.12 14.70 -16.20
N ALA A 67 -8.79 14.74 -16.18
CA ALA A 67 -8.02 15.97 -16.26
C ALA A 67 -8.14 16.64 -17.65
N ALA A 68 -8.13 15.85 -18.72
CA ALA A 68 -8.25 16.34 -20.09
C ALA A 68 -9.70 16.74 -20.47
N ALA A 69 -10.69 16.04 -19.93
CA ALA A 69 -12.10 16.22 -20.27
C ALA A 69 -13.03 16.03 -19.05
N PRO A 70 -13.09 17.00 -18.12
CA PRO A 70 -13.79 16.87 -16.84
C PRO A 70 -15.28 16.51 -16.95
N ASN A 71 -15.91 16.87 -18.09
CA ASN A 71 -17.35 16.67 -18.33
C ASN A 71 -17.66 15.58 -19.37
N ALA A 72 -16.66 14.81 -19.82
CA ALA A 72 -16.84 13.86 -20.92
C ALA A 72 -17.43 12.49 -20.48
N GLY A 73 -17.79 12.32 -19.21
CA GLY A 73 -18.21 11.03 -18.68
C GLY A 73 -17.05 10.05 -18.47
N LEU A 74 -17.34 8.75 -18.44
CA LEU A 74 -16.32 7.73 -18.22
C LEU A 74 -15.34 7.63 -19.40
N PRO A 75 -14.08 7.20 -19.14
CA PRO A 75 -13.13 6.94 -20.22
C PRO A 75 -13.66 5.90 -21.22
N PRO A 76 -13.36 6.04 -22.52
CA PRO A 76 -13.70 5.03 -23.52
C PRO A 76 -13.12 3.65 -23.16
N GLU A 77 -13.85 2.57 -23.48
CA GLU A 77 -13.42 1.21 -23.19
C GLU A 77 -12.03 0.88 -23.79
N GLU A 78 -11.70 1.46 -24.94
CA GLU A 78 -10.40 1.26 -25.58
C GLU A 78 -9.23 1.78 -24.71
N VAL A 79 -9.42 2.93 -24.05
CA VAL A 79 -8.42 3.52 -23.15
C VAL A 79 -8.25 2.62 -21.92
N ILE A 80 -9.36 2.16 -21.36
CA ILE A 80 -9.36 1.30 -20.20
C ILE A 80 -8.80 -0.09 -20.52
N ALA A 81 -9.20 -0.68 -21.64
CA ALA A 81 -8.70 -1.98 -22.09
C ALA A 81 -7.19 -1.94 -22.28
N LYS A 82 -6.67 -0.90 -22.92
CA LYS A 82 -5.21 -0.69 -23.08
C LYS A 82 -4.50 -0.57 -21.74
N ALA A 83 -5.01 0.24 -20.81
CA ALA A 83 -4.40 0.40 -19.49
C ALA A 83 -4.46 -0.92 -18.67
N ARG A 84 -5.54 -1.68 -18.82
CA ARG A 84 -5.74 -2.96 -18.14
C ARG A 84 -4.69 -4.01 -18.54
N THR A 85 -4.13 -3.97 -19.76
CA THR A 85 -3.07 -4.91 -20.17
C THR A 85 -1.79 -4.76 -19.36
N ALA A 86 -1.58 -3.60 -18.74
CA ALA A 86 -0.43 -3.35 -17.86
C ALA A 86 -0.63 -3.91 -16.43
N VAL A 87 -1.87 -4.30 -16.07
CA VAL A 87 -2.19 -4.78 -14.72
C VAL A 87 -2.01 -6.30 -14.67
N ASP A 88 -0.89 -6.73 -14.12
CA ASP A 88 -0.60 -8.14 -13.84
C ASP A 88 0.56 -8.24 -12.84
N TRP A 89 0.23 -8.48 -11.57
CA TRP A 89 1.20 -8.65 -10.50
C TRP A 89 2.21 -9.79 -10.77
N ARG A 90 1.85 -10.78 -11.59
CA ARG A 90 2.72 -11.92 -11.93
C ARG A 90 3.93 -11.52 -12.76
N ARG A 91 3.92 -10.31 -13.35
CA ARG A 91 5.05 -9.76 -14.11
C ARG A 91 6.09 -9.07 -13.22
N ILE A 92 5.78 -8.83 -11.94
CA ILE A 92 6.70 -8.23 -10.98
C ILE A 92 7.71 -9.30 -10.53
N ARG A 93 8.99 -8.95 -10.55
CA ARG A 93 10.09 -9.86 -10.17
C ARG A 93 10.92 -9.25 -9.06
N ILE A 94 11.00 -9.92 -7.93
CA ILE A 94 11.89 -9.56 -6.80
C ILE A 94 13.08 -10.52 -6.85
N GLY A 95 14.20 -10.05 -7.40
CA GLY A 95 15.46 -10.79 -7.43
C GLY A 95 16.36 -10.48 -6.24
N HIS A 96 17.56 -11.09 -6.19
CA HIS A 96 18.51 -10.89 -5.10
C HIS A 96 18.93 -9.41 -4.97
N ASP A 97 19.33 -8.76 -6.08
CA ASP A 97 19.89 -7.40 -6.06
C ASP A 97 19.02 -6.37 -6.76
N SER A 98 17.87 -6.77 -7.29
CA SER A 98 16.99 -5.85 -8.01
C SER A 98 15.53 -6.26 -7.93
N ILE A 99 14.66 -5.27 -8.14
CA ILE A 99 13.24 -5.44 -8.42
C ILE A 99 13.02 -4.99 -9.86
N ARG A 100 12.22 -5.75 -10.62
CA ARG A 100 11.89 -5.46 -12.03
C ARG A 100 10.40 -5.52 -12.24
N ILE A 101 9.91 -4.64 -13.10
CA ILE A 101 8.50 -4.61 -13.56
C ILE A 101 8.46 -4.52 -15.08
N GLY A 102 7.31 -4.80 -15.68
CA GLY A 102 7.13 -4.64 -17.12
C GLY A 102 7.25 -3.18 -17.57
N GLU A 103 7.63 -2.95 -18.81
CA GLU A 103 7.86 -1.61 -19.38
C GLU A 103 6.61 -0.71 -19.29
N ASP A 104 5.44 -1.30 -19.48
CA ASP A 104 4.12 -0.67 -19.40
C ASP A 104 3.56 -0.61 -17.98
N GLN A 105 4.12 -1.40 -17.05
CA GLN A 105 3.62 -1.45 -15.68
C GLN A 105 3.99 -0.20 -14.87
N ARG A 106 3.10 0.14 -13.95
CA ARG A 106 3.35 1.08 -12.86
C ARG A 106 2.74 0.54 -11.58
N LEU A 107 3.46 0.67 -10.48
CA LEU A 107 3.05 0.14 -9.19
C LEU A 107 2.47 1.24 -8.30
N SER A 108 1.48 0.86 -7.50
CA SER A 108 0.98 1.60 -6.36
C SER A 108 0.97 0.69 -5.13
N LEU A 109 1.42 1.20 -4.02
CA LEU A 109 1.30 0.57 -2.72
C LEU A 109 0.27 1.29 -1.82
N ASN A 110 -0.53 2.19 -2.38
CA ASN A 110 -1.50 2.99 -1.59
C ASN A 110 -2.50 2.12 -0.83
N GLY A 111 -2.98 1.02 -1.41
CA GLY A 111 -3.90 0.09 -0.74
C GLY A 111 -3.27 -0.77 0.36
N LEU A 112 -1.94 -0.68 0.55
CA LEU A 112 -1.19 -1.43 1.55
C LEU A 112 -0.36 -0.52 2.45
N GLY A 113 0.18 0.57 1.91
CA GLY A 113 1.27 1.34 2.50
C GLY A 113 0.94 1.88 3.88
N GLN A 114 -0.27 2.40 4.08
CA GLN A 114 -0.69 3.00 5.34
C GLN A 114 -0.75 1.94 6.46
N GLY A 115 -1.37 0.79 6.20
CA GLY A 115 -1.40 -0.33 7.14
C GLY A 115 0.00 -0.88 7.42
N TYR A 116 0.84 -1.00 6.38
CA TYR A 116 2.22 -1.44 6.53
C TYR A 116 3.04 -0.49 7.43
N VAL A 117 2.92 0.83 7.24
CA VAL A 117 3.60 1.83 8.10
C VAL A 117 3.11 1.72 9.54
N THR A 118 1.80 1.60 9.74
CA THR A 118 1.18 1.44 11.06
C THR A 118 1.70 0.18 11.78
N ASP A 119 1.79 -0.93 11.07
CA ASP A 119 2.35 -2.18 11.60
C ASP A 119 3.84 -2.03 11.97
N ARG A 120 4.64 -1.38 11.12
CA ARG A 120 6.07 -1.15 11.41
C ARG A 120 6.29 -0.26 12.63
N VAL A 121 5.43 0.74 12.84
CA VAL A 121 5.46 1.58 14.06
C VAL A 121 5.04 0.77 15.28
N ALA A 122 3.98 -0.03 15.18
CA ALA A 122 3.54 -0.90 16.26
C ALA A 122 4.63 -1.91 16.66
N ASP A 123 5.26 -2.57 15.69
CA ASP A 123 6.37 -3.50 15.92
C ASP A 123 7.53 -2.81 16.66
N LEU A 124 7.90 -1.61 16.25
CA LEU A 124 8.96 -0.83 16.90
C LEU A 124 8.62 -0.53 18.37
N LEU A 125 7.38 -0.13 18.65
CA LEU A 125 6.91 0.14 20.01
C LEU A 125 6.90 -1.14 20.85
N TYR A 126 6.43 -2.25 20.28
CA TYR A 126 6.43 -3.54 20.96
C TYR A 126 7.86 -4.00 21.35
N LEU A 127 8.81 -3.87 20.42
CA LEU A 127 10.23 -4.20 20.67
C LEU A 127 10.86 -3.29 21.74
N ARG A 128 10.33 -2.10 21.96
CA ARG A 128 10.72 -1.19 23.04
C ARG A 128 9.99 -1.42 24.36
N GLY A 129 9.19 -2.51 24.45
CA GLY A 129 8.52 -2.93 25.68
C GLY A 129 7.13 -2.32 25.89
N PHE A 130 6.59 -1.58 24.95
CA PHE A 130 5.22 -1.06 25.04
C PHE A 130 4.23 -2.19 24.73
N LYS A 131 3.42 -2.58 25.75
CA LYS A 131 2.45 -3.69 25.63
C LYS A 131 0.99 -3.25 25.55
N HIS A 132 0.71 -1.98 25.78
CA HIS A 132 -0.64 -1.41 25.87
C HIS A 132 -0.69 -0.12 25.07
N VAL A 133 -0.76 -0.23 23.74
CA VAL A 133 -0.73 0.91 22.81
C VAL A 133 -1.77 0.71 21.72
N LEU A 134 -2.42 1.80 21.34
CA LEU A 134 -3.13 1.93 20.08
C LEU A 134 -2.31 2.87 19.18
N VAL A 135 -1.84 2.37 18.05
CA VAL A 135 -1.23 3.16 16.99
C VAL A 135 -2.32 3.53 16.00
N ASP A 136 -2.46 4.82 15.72
CA ASP A 136 -3.39 5.34 14.71
C ASP A 136 -2.63 6.28 13.78
N LEU A 137 -2.47 5.85 12.54
CA LEU A 137 -1.83 6.58 11.45
C LEU A 137 -2.78 6.64 10.24
N GLY A 138 -4.09 6.73 10.49
CA GLY A 138 -5.15 6.58 9.49
C GLY A 138 -5.69 5.14 9.43
N GLU A 139 -4.83 4.16 9.67
CA GLU A 139 -5.15 2.78 9.98
C GLU A 139 -4.81 2.50 11.45
N GLN A 140 -5.58 1.66 12.13
CA GLN A 140 -5.38 1.39 13.55
C GLN A 140 -4.76 0.02 13.80
N ARG A 141 -3.77 -0.02 14.71
CA ARG A 141 -3.14 -1.24 15.19
C ARG A 141 -3.02 -1.22 16.70
N SER A 142 -3.61 -2.17 17.39
CA SER A 142 -3.47 -2.30 18.85
C SER A 142 -2.42 -3.35 19.24
N ILE A 143 -1.58 -2.95 20.21
CA ILE A 143 -0.65 -3.85 20.91
C ILE A 143 -1.31 -4.14 22.25
N GLY A 144 -1.91 -5.32 22.38
CA GLY A 144 -2.65 -5.71 23.59
C GLY A 144 -3.83 -4.80 23.94
N PRO A 145 -4.55 -5.11 25.03
CA PRO A 145 -5.63 -4.28 25.55
C PRO A 145 -5.09 -3.03 26.25
N ARG A 146 -5.95 -2.14 26.70
CA ARG A 146 -5.61 -1.06 27.63
C ARG A 146 -5.01 -1.64 28.92
N ARG A 147 -4.27 -0.83 29.69
CA ARG A 147 -3.71 -1.24 31.00
C ARG A 147 -4.76 -1.75 31.98
N SER A 148 -5.99 -1.29 31.89
CA SER A 148 -7.14 -1.76 32.68
C SER A 148 -7.65 -3.16 32.27
N GLY A 149 -7.11 -3.77 31.20
CA GLY A 149 -7.64 -5.00 30.62
C GLY A 149 -8.82 -4.77 29.65
N ALA A 150 -9.37 -3.57 29.57
CA ALA A 150 -10.44 -3.24 28.64
C ALA A 150 -9.93 -3.17 27.18
N PRO A 151 -10.79 -3.42 26.17
CA PRO A 151 -10.43 -3.22 24.78
C PRO A 151 -10.21 -1.73 24.47
N TRP A 152 -9.48 -1.46 23.40
CA TRP A 152 -9.50 -0.17 22.72
C TRP A 152 -10.80 -0.09 21.93
N LEU A 153 -11.56 0.97 22.14
CA LEU A 153 -12.74 1.23 21.32
C LEU A 153 -12.35 2.18 20.20
N VAL A 154 -12.46 1.72 18.98
CA VAL A 154 -12.20 2.48 17.77
C VAL A 154 -13.54 2.72 17.09
N ALA A 155 -13.92 3.98 16.97
CA ALA A 155 -15.14 4.39 16.29
C ALA A 155 -14.79 5.24 15.08
N ARG A 156 -15.50 5.03 13.99
CA ARG A 156 -15.67 6.00 12.93
C ARG A 156 -16.93 6.81 13.25
N ALA A 157 -16.99 8.10 12.89
CA ALA A 157 -18.17 8.92 13.08
C ALA A 157 -19.40 8.14 12.59
N ASP A 158 -20.45 8.06 13.40
CA ASP A 158 -21.73 7.41 13.12
C ASP A 158 -21.73 5.86 13.07
N ALA A 159 -20.66 5.17 13.45
CA ALA A 159 -20.61 3.71 13.46
C ALA A 159 -20.50 3.12 14.88
N VAL A 160 -20.95 1.88 15.04
CA VAL A 160 -20.76 1.12 16.29
C VAL A 160 -19.26 0.92 16.51
N PRO A 161 -18.72 1.25 17.71
CA PRO A 161 -17.30 1.09 17.99
C PRO A 161 -16.81 -0.35 17.89
N PHE A 162 -15.67 -0.55 17.23
CA PHE A 162 -14.96 -1.82 17.23
C PHE A 162 -14.09 -1.95 18.49
N ALA A 163 -14.11 -3.13 19.10
CA ALA A 163 -13.30 -3.46 20.27
C ALA A 163 -12.01 -4.17 19.85
N LEU A 164 -10.87 -3.50 19.98
CA LEU A 164 -9.56 -4.08 19.70
C LEU A 164 -8.81 -4.44 20.99
N ARG A 165 -8.37 -5.69 21.13
CA ARG A 165 -7.50 -6.18 22.23
C ARG A 165 -6.10 -6.56 21.76
N GLY A 166 -5.91 -6.66 20.49
CA GLY A 166 -4.76 -7.01 19.69
C GLY A 166 -5.26 -7.23 18.28
N GLY A 167 -4.60 -6.65 17.28
CA GLY A 167 -5.06 -6.69 15.90
C GLY A 167 -5.11 -5.31 15.25
N ALA A 168 -5.65 -5.24 14.06
CA ALA A 168 -5.71 -4.02 13.27
C ALA A 168 -7.13 -3.77 12.74
N LEU A 169 -7.40 -2.51 12.42
CA LEU A 169 -8.59 -2.07 11.70
C LEU A 169 -8.14 -1.15 10.57
N ALA A 170 -8.53 -1.50 9.35
CA ALA A 170 -8.36 -0.69 8.15
C ALA A 170 -9.72 -0.21 7.66
N THR A 171 -9.77 0.98 7.09
CA THR A 171 -10.98 1.57 6.50
C THR A 171 -10.69 2.09 5.10
N SER A 172 -11.57 1.79 4.16
CA SER A 172 -11.53 2.28 2.79
C SER A 172 -12.81 3.06 2.45
#